data_2d12b1110f4d52bdc17ea57b2c92cc3c
#
_entry.id   2d12b1110f4d52bdc17ea57b2c92cc3c
#
_cell.length_a   1.000
_cell.length_b   1.000
_cell.length_c   1.000
_cell.angle_alpha   90.00
_cell.angle_beta   90.00
_cell.angle_gamma   90.00
#
_symmetry.space_group_name_H-M   'P 1'
#
loop_
_entity.id
_entity.type
_entity.pdbx_description
1 polymer ?
#
loop_
_entity_poly.entity_id
_entity_poly.type
_entity_poly.pdbx_seq_one_letter_code
_entity_poly.pdbx_strand_id
1 'polypeptide(L)'
;MNTFRLESHLRDYLAQNLGLFSLPDAGLALYKSEDGTVRGVEFQTEVGPIDILAVAANGTLYVIELKVSRGADATVGQVLRYMGAVRKNVAKGRPVFGVIVAAALTEKLKMALSEVKGKVFAIEYELKVSLKQHGHEV
;
A
#
# COMPACT_ATOMS: atom_id res chain seq x y z
N MET A 1 8.20 5.46 -19.66
CA MET A 1 7.62 5.63 -18.33
C MET A 1 7.67 4.31 -17.56
N ASN A 2 8.25 4.33 -16.39
CA ASN A 2 8.56 3.11 -15.63
C ASN A 2 7.46 2.81 -14.62
N THR A 3 6.33 2.30 -15.11
CA THR A 3 5.18 1.97 -14.27
C THR A 3 4.68 0.56 -14.56
N PHE A 4 3.99 0.00 -13.59
CA PHE A 4 3.29 -1.26 -13.80
C PHE A 4 2.04 -1.01 -14.64
N ARG A 5 1.72 -1.94 -15.53
CA ARG A 5 0.52 -1.81 -16.37
C ARG A 5 -0.75 -2.03 -15.57
N LEU A 6 -0.73 -2.96 -14.62
CA LEU A 6 -1.89 -3.31 -13.82
C LEU A 6 -1.56 -3.14 -12.34
N GLU A 7 -2.55 -2.65 -11.59
CA GLU A 7 -2.40 -2.50 -10.15
C GLU A 7 -2.13 -3.84 -9.46
N SER A 8 -2.72 -4.93 -9.97
CA SER A 8 -2.49 -6.26 -9.43
C SER A 8 -1.02 -6.69 -9.52
N HIS A 9 -0.32 -6.30 -10.57
CA HIS A 9 1.11 -6.60 -10.70
C HIS A 9 1.91 -5.88 -9.63
N LEU A 10 1.63 -4.61 -9.42
CA LEU A 10 2.29 -3.81 -8.38
C LEU A 10 1.96 -4.38 -7.00
N ARG A 11 0.69 -4.71 -6.77
CA ARG A 11 0.23 -5.30 -5.50
C ARG A 11 1.02 -6.56 -5.17
N ASP A 12 1.10 -7.48 -6.11
CA ASP A 12 1.75 -8.77 -5.88
C ASP A 12 3.24 -8.59 -5.60
N TYR A 13 3.88 -7.69 -6.34
CA TYR A 13 5.28 -7.38 -6.12
C TYR A 13 5.52 -6.78 -4.73
N LEU A 14 4.74 -5.78 -4.35
CA LEU A 14 4.90 -5.10 -3.06
C LEU A 14 4.54 -5.99 -1.88
N ALA A 15 3.52 -6.85 -2.04
CA ALA A 15 3.14 -7.77 -0.99
C ALA A 15 4.26 -8.75 -0.63
N GLN A 16 5.13 -9.07 -1.59
CA GLN A 16 6.29 -9.91 -1.38
C GLN A 16 7.54 -9.13 -1.00
N ASN A 17 7.48 -7.81 -1.03
CA ASN A 17 8.63 -6.93 -0.80
C ASN A 17 8.27 -5.77 0.14
N LEU A 18 7.59 -6.09 1.24
CA LEU A 18 7.14 -5.06 2.19
C LEU A 18 8.29 -4.31 2.85
N GLY A 19 9.50 -4.87 2.84
CA GLY A 19 10.69 -4.18 3.31
C GLY A 19 11.08 -2.95 2.50
N LEU A 20 10.50 -2.78 1.30
CA LEU A 20 10.73 -1.57 0.51
C LEU A 20 10.07 -0.33 1.09
N PHE A 21 9.04 -0.52 1.92
CA PHE A 21 8.33 0.62 2.52
C PHE A 21 9.17 1.25 3.62
N SER A 22 9.32 2.58 3.54
CA SER A 22 9.95 3.37 4.59
C SER A 22 8.86 4.13 5.32
N LEU A 23 8.29 3.49 6.33
CA LEU A 23 7.18 4.03 7.13
C LEU A 23 7.65 4.21 8.58
N PRO A 24 6.90 4.96 9.40
CA PRO A 24 7.31 5.21 10.78
C PRO A 24 7.57 3.95 11.60
N ASP A 25 6.80 2.89 11.34
CA ASP A 25 6.97 1.64 12.08
C ASP A 25 7.70 0.62 11.23
N ALA A 26 8.59 -0.13 11.84
CA ALA A 26 9.44 -1.10 11.16
C ALA A 26 8.81 -2.50 11.17
N GLY A 27 9.37 -3.38 10.35
CA GLY A 27 9.03 -4.79 10.37
C GLY A 27 7.66 -5.11 9.81
N LEU A 28 7.31 -4.48 8.69
CA LEU A 28 6.03 -4.77 8.03
C LEU A 28 5.96 -6.22 7.56
N ALA A 29 4.86 -6.87 7.88
CA ALA A 29 4.52 -8.18 7.39
C ALA A 29 3.08 -8.17 6.88
N LEU A 30 2.77 -9.09 5.99
CA LEU A 30 1.41 -9.22 5.49
C LEU A 30 0.49 -9.66 6.64
N TYR A 31 -0.67 -9.00 6.75
CA TYR A 31 -1.65 -9.40 7.76
C TYR A 31 -2.10 -10.84 7.55
N LYS A 32 -2.30 -11.54 8.66
CA LYS A 32 -2.93 -12.86 8.67
C LYS A 32 -3.93 -12.90 9.82
N SER A 33 -5.06 -13.55 9.58
CA SER A 33 -5.99 -13.88 10.67
C SER A 33 -5.35 -14.90 11.62
N GLU A 34 -5.92 -15.05 12.83
CA GLU A 34 -5.36 -15.97 13.82
C GLU A 34 -5.26 -17.40 13.30
N ASP A 35 -6.27 -17.85 12.54
CA ASP A 35 -6.28 -19.21 11.96
C ASP A 35 -5.47 -19.30 10.66
N GLY A 36 -4.93 -18.19 10.17
CA GLY A 36 -4.12 -18.14 8.96
C GLY A 36 -4.88 -18.27 7.65
N THR A 37 -6.22 -18.34 7.68
CA THR A 37 -7.02 -18.53 6.47
C THR A 37 -7.22 -17.24 5.68
N VAL A 38 -7.19 -16.09 6.34
CA VAL A 38 -7.37 -14.77 5.72
C VAL A 38 -6.04 -14.04 5.72
N ARG A 39 -5.64 -13.56 4.55
CA ARG A 39 -4.38 -12.85 4.37
C ARG A 39 -4.62 -11.45 3.86
N GLY A 40 -3.63 -10.59 4.01
CA GLY A 40 -3.72 -9.17 3.71
C GLY A 40 -3.57 -8.77 2.25
N VAL A 41 -3.71 -9.69 1.30
CA VAL A 41 -3.75 -9.34 -0.12
C VAL A 41 -5.20 -9.38 -0.56
N GLU A 42 -5.70 -8.29 -1.17
CA GLU A 42 -7.11 -8.14 -1.50
C GLU A 42 -7.99 -8.47 -0.30
N PHE A 43 -7.64 -7.86 0.82
CA PHE A 43 -8.34 -8.11 2.09
C PHE A 43 -9.76 -7.58 2.01
N GLN A 44 -10.75 -8.47 2.17
CA GLN A 44 -12.16 -8.11 2.00
C GLN A 44 -12.70 -7.34 3.20
N THR A 45 -13.38 -6.24 2.91
CA THR A 45 -14.11 -5.47 3.91
C THR A 45 -15.53 -5.20 3.42
N GLU A 46 -16.38 -4.70 4.32
CA GLU A 46 -17.75 -4.31 3.98
C GLU A 46 -17.81 -3.17 2.95
N VAL A 47 -16.72 -2.45 2.76
CA VAL A 47 -16.62 -1.34 1.78
C VAL A 47 -15.73 -1.66 0.60
N GLY A 48 -15.37 -2.91 0.42
CA GLY A 48 -14.57 -3.38 -0.71
C GLY A 48 -13.24 -3.99 -0.30
N PRO A 49 -12.46 -4.45 -1.28
CA PRO A 49 -11.17 -5.09 -1.02
C PRO A 49 -10.05 -4.05 -0.84
N ILE A 50 -9.26 -4.25 0.19
CA ILE A 50 -8.02 -3.49 0.40
C ILE A 50 -6.91 -4.17 -0.39
N ASP A 51 -6.12 -3.41 -1.14
CA ASP A 51 -5.03 -4.00 -1.93
C ASP A 51 -4.07 -4.77 -1.04
N ILE A 52 -3.51 -4.11 -0.01
CA ILE A 52 -2.62 -4.76 0.94
C ILE A 52 -2.95 -4.27 2.35
N LEU A 53 -3.15 -5.21 3.25
CA LEU A 53 -3.22 -4.92 4.69
C LEU A 53 -1.97 -5.50 5.32
N ALA A 54 -1.17 -4.63 5.94
CA ALA A 54 0.10 -5.01 6.55
C ALA A 54 0.10 -4.70 8.04
N VAL A 55 0.95 -5.40 8.77
CA VAL A 55 1.11 -5.23 10.22
C VAL A 55 2.57 -4.98 10.51
N ALA A 56 2.87 -3.93 11.24
CA ALA A 56 4.23 -3.65 11.70
C ALA A 56 4.57 -4.51 12.92
N ALA A 57 5.86 -4.58 13.24
CA ALA A 57 6.33 -5.38 14.37
C ALA A 57 5.65 -4.99 15.69
N ASN A 58 5.29 -3.72 15.85
CA ASN A 58 4.62 -3.24 17.07
C ASN A 58 3.09 -3.40 17.03
N GLY A 59 2.55 -4.03 16.00
CA GLY A 59 1.12 -4.27 15.87
C GLY A 59 0.35 -3.20 15.12
N THR A 60 0.97 -2.10 14.73
CA THR A 60 0.33 -1.04 13.94
C THR A 60 -0.10 -1.58 12.59
N LEU A 61 -1.32 -1.26 12.19
CA LEU A 61 -1.90 -1.71 10.92
C LEU A 61 -1.75 -0.65 9.85
N TYR A 62 -1.40 -1.08 8.65
CA TYR A 62 -1.26 -0.21 7.48
C TYR A 62 -2.17 -0.68 6.36
N VAL A 63 -3.09 0.20 5.98
CA VAL A 63 -3.98 0.00 4.84
C VAL A 63 -3.30 0.59 3.62
N ILE A 64 -2.87 -0.23 2.70
CA ILE A 64 -2.09 0.20 1.53
C ILE A 64 -2.95 0.09 0.28
N GLU A 65 -3.16 1.23 -0.37
CA GLU A 65 -3.90 1.33 -1.62
C GLU A 65 -2.96 1.72 -2.75
N LEU A 66 -3.12 1.07 -3.89
CA LEU A 66 -2.24 1.24 -5.03
C LEU A 66 -3.00 1.90 -6.18
N LYS A 67 -2.34 2.84 -6.86
CA LYS A 67 -2.89 3.51 -8.03
C LYS A 67 -1.82 3.63 -9.10
N VAL A 68 -1.97 2.87 -10.18
CA VAL A 68 -1.05 2.95 -11.31
C VAL A 68 -1.52 3.97 -12.36
N SER A 69 -2.80 4.34 -12.32
CA SER A 69 -3.39 5.32 -13.24
C SER A 69 -3.34 6.72 -12.65
N ARG A 70 -3.58 7.72 -13.49
CA ARG A 70 -3.72 9.12 -13.06
C ARG A 70 -5.04 9.31 -12.32
N GLY A 71 -5.19 10.43 -11.63
CA GLY A 71 -6.43 10.76 -10.95
C GLY A 71 -6.59 10.07 -9.61
N ALA A 72 -5.50 9.85 -8.91
CA ALA A 72 -5.49 9.15 -7.63
C ALA A 72 -6.09 9.95 -6.48
N ASP A 73 -6.51 11.19 -6.69
CA ASP A 73 -7.06 12.02 -5.62
C ASP A 73 -8.31 11.42 -4.98
N ALA A 74 -9.13 10.70 -5.75
CA ALA A 74 -10.29 9.99 -5.19
C ALA A 74 -9.89 8.85 -4.25
N THR A 75 -8.65 8.40 -4.34
CA THR A 75 -8.14 7.30 -3.52
C THR A 75 -8.05 7.68 -2.03
N VAL A 76 -7.92 8.98 -1.73
CA VAL A 76 -7.87 9.43 -0.33
C VAL A 76 -9.16 9.05 0.39
N GLY A 77 -10.33 9.34 -0.20
CA GLY A 77 -11.60 8.95 0.39
C GLY A 77 -11.74 7.44 0.54
N GLN A 78 -11.26 6.71 -0.47
CA GLN A 78 -11.28 5.25 -0.46
C GLN A 78 -10.44 4.69 0.69
N VAL A 79 -9.20 5.16 0.84
CA VAL A 79 -8.31 4.67 1.89
C VAL A 79 -8.86 5.00 3.28
N LEU A 80 -9.48 6.16 3.44
CA LEU A 80 -10.10 6.54 4.71
C LEU A 80 -11.25 5.59 5.08
N ARG A 81 -12.07 5.20 4.10
CA ARG A 81 -13.15 4.23 4.35
C ARG A 81 -12.58 2.87 4.75
N TYR A 82 -11.53 2.43 4.09
CA TYR A 82 -10.89 1.16 4.43
C TYR A 82 -10.25 1.21 5.83
N MET A 83 -9.61 2.32 6.17
CA MET A 83 -9.07 2.52 7.53
C MET A 83 -10.17 2.40 8.57
N GLY A 84 -11.33 3.00 8.29
CA GLY A 84 -12.48 2.92 9.18
C GLY A 84 -12.97 1.48 9.35
N ALA A 85 -13.05 0.72 8.27
CA ALA A 85 -13.47 -0.68 8.32
C ALA A 85 -12.48 -1.54 9.11
N VAL A 86 -11.18 -1.31 8.92
CA VAL A 86 -10.13 -2.03 9.65
C VAL A 86 -10.19 -1.67 11.14
N ARG A 87 -10.35 -0.38 11.45
CA ARG A 87 -10.44 0.06 12.85
C ARG A 87 -11.61 -0.58 13.56
N LYS A 88 -12.74 -0.69 12.87
CA LYS A 88 -13.96 -1.26 13.43
C LYS A 88 -13.87 -2.77 13.63
N ASN A 89 -13.31 -3.50 12.67
CA ASN A 89 -13.45 -4.96 12.62
C ASN A 89 -12.17 -5.75 12.88
N VAL A 90 -11.00 -5.13 12.76
CA VAL A 90 -9.72 -5.86 12.79
C VAL A 90 -8.78 -5.34 13.86
N ALA A 91 -8.73 -4.03 14.04
CA ALA A 91 -7.66 -3.38 14.80
C ALA A 91 -7.65 -3.69 16.28
N LYS A 92 -8.80 -3.87 16.91
CA LYS A 92 -8.91 -4.13 18.36
C LYS A 92 -8.09 -3.13 19.18
N GLY A 93 -8.25 -1.84 18.84
CA GLY A 93 -7.56 -0.75 19.52
C GLY A 93 -6.15 -0.43 19.01
N ARG A 94 -5.61 -1.22 18.10
CA ARG A 94 -4.29 -0.93 17.51
C ARG A 94 -4.37 0.29 16.58
N PRO A 95 -3.29 1.06 16.45
CA PRO A 95 -3.26 2.17 15.49
C PRO A 95 -3.46 1.68 14.06
N VAL A 96 -4.14 2.49 13.24
CA VAL A 96 -4.37 2.21 11.83
C VAL A 96 -3.95 3.43 11.03
N PHE A 97 -3.07 3.23 10.06
CA PHE A 97 -2.65 4.27 9.12
C PHE A 97 -2.97 3.85 7.70
N GLY A 98 -3.08 4.84 6.82
CA GLY A 98 -3.26 4.59 5.40
C GLY A 98 -1.98 4.91 4.62
N VAL A 99 -1.81 4.25 3.49
CA VAL A 99 -0.70 4.50 2.56
C VAL A 99 -1.27 4.47 1.15
N ILE A 100 -0.97 5.50 0.38
CA ILE A 100 -1.30 5.55 -1.03
C ILE A 100 0.00 5.42 -1.81
N VAL A 101 0.10 4.42 -2.66
CA VAL A 101 1.24 4.22 -3.55
C VAL A 101 0.80 4.55 -4.96
N ALA A 102 1.41 5.54 -5.57
CA ALA A 102 1.03 6.03 -6.89
C ALA A 102 2.26 6.25 -7.76
N ALA A 103 2.05 6.20 -9.09
CA ALA A 103 3.13 6.49 -10.03
C ALA A 103 3.54 7.96 -9.99
N ALA A 104 2.61 8.85 -9.65
CA ALA A 104 2.89 10.28 -9.53
C ALA A 104 1.94 10.89 -8.51
N LEU A 105 2.46 11.84 -7.73
CA LEU A 105 1.66 12.59 -6.77
C LEU A 105 1.26 13.91 -7.42
N THR A 106 0.02 13.98 -7.90
CA THR A 106 -0.52 15.20 -8.53
C THR A 106 -0.75 16.28 -7.47
N GLU A 107 -0.85 17.53 -7.91
CA GLU A 107 -1.16 18.62 -6.97
C GLU A 107 -2.51 18.43 -6.27
N LYS A 108 -3.51 17.91 -6.99
CA LYS A 108 -4.81 17.60 -6.38
C LYS A 108 -4.69 16.56 -5.28
N LEU A 109 -3.90 15.52 -5.53
CA LEU A 109 -3.67 14.47 -4.52
C LEU A 109 -2.93 15.05 -3.31
N LYS A 110 -1.90 15.86 -3.55
CA LYS A 110 -1.15 16.50 -2.46
C LYS A 110 -2.05 17.39 -1.61
N MET A 111 -2.94 18.15 -2.23
CA MET A 111 -3.89 19.00 -1.51
C MET A 111 -4.80 18.18 -0.61
N ALA A 112 -5.34 17.09 -1.14
CA ALA A 112 -6.19 16.20 -0.35
C ALA A 112 -5.42 15.55 0.80
N LEU A 113 -4.20 15.12 0.53
CA LEU A 113 -3.35 14.48 1.55
C LEU A 113 -2.95 15.44 2.67
N SER A 114 -2.84 16.74 2.38
CA SER A 114 -2.49 17.73 3.41
C SER A 114 -3.52 17.78 4.53
N GLU A 115 -4.78 17.44 4.25
CA GLU A 115 -5.86 17.43 5.23
C GLU A 115 -5.88 16.20 6.12
N VAL A 116 -5.12 15.18 5.76
CA VAL A 116 -5.04 13.91 6.52
C VAL A 116 -3.60 13.61 6.90
N LYS A 117 -2.79 14.64 7.01
CA LYS A 117 -1.37 14.53 7.36
C LYS A 117 -1.23 13.81 8.71
N GLY A 118 -0.31 12.86 8.75
CA GLY A 118 -0.09 12.04 9.94
C GLY A 118 -1.00 10.81 10.04
N LYS A 119 -2.00 10.71 9.16
CA LYS A 119 -2.90 9.55 9.11
C LYS A 119 -2.73 8.75 7.84
N VAL A 120 -2.46 9.43 6.73
CA VAL A 120 -2.26 8.80 5.42
C VAL A 120 -0.92 9.28 4.86
N PHE A 121 -0.11 8.32 4.47
CA PHE A 121 1.19 8.58 3.86
C PHE A 121 1.10 8.36 2.36
N ALA A 122 1.85 9.14 1.61
CA ALA A 122 1.90 9.01 0.15
C ALA A 122 3.29 8.60 -0.29
N ILE A 123 3.34 7.63 -1.19
CA ILE A 123 4.59 7.09 -1.71
C ILE A 123 4.49 7.06 -3.22
N GLU A 124 5.50 7.60 -3.90
CA GLU A 124 5.65 7.41 -5.33
C GLU A 124 6.46 6.16 -5.58
N TYR A 125 6.04 5.36 -6.57
CA TYR A 125 6.85 4.25 -7.01
C TYR A 125 7.42 4.53 -8.39
N GLU A 126 8.54 3.89 -8.66
CA GLU A 126 9.17 3.90 -9.97
C GLU A 126 9.67 2.49 -10.24
N LEU A 127 9.38 1.98 -11.42
CA LEU A 127 9.87 0.67 -11.84
C LEU A 127 11.11 0.87 -12.71
N LYS A 128 12.22 0.29 -12.30
CA LYS A 128 13.46 0.31 -13.07
C LYS A 128 13.89 -1.12 -13.35
N VAL A 129 14.27 -1.37 -14.59
CA VAL A 129 14.83 -2.65 -15.01
C VAL A 129 16.18 -2.38 -15.61
N SER A 130 17.19 -3.08 -15.13
CA SER A 130 18.53 -2.97 -15.63
C SER A 130 19.01 -4.33 -16.10
N LEU A 131 19.48 -4.38 -17.34
CA LEU A 131 20.06 -5.58 -17.92
C LEU A 131 21.53 -5.35 -18.17
N LYS A 132 22.34 -6.29 -17.73
CA LYS A 132 23.79 -6.19 -17.94
C LYS A 132 24.21 -7.31 -18.87
N GLN A 133 24.71 -6.91 -20.02
CA GLN A 133 25.26 -7.85 -20.97
C GLN A 133 26.70 -8.15 -20.60
N HIS A 134 27.03 -9.42 -20.51
CA HIS A 134 28.40 -9.84 -20.28
C HIS A 134 29.09 -10.10 -21.63
N GLY A 135 30.39 -9.95 -21.62
CA GLY A 135 31.16 -10.14 -22.83
C GLY A 135 30.99 -11.52 -23.46
N HIS A 136 31.21 -11.59 -24.73
CA HIS A 136 31.05 -12.81 -25.52
C HIS A 136 32.38 -13.32 -26.02
N GLU A 137 33.23 -13.69 -25.11
CA GLU A 137 34.52 -14.26 -25.46
C GLU A 137 34.43 -15.71 -25.91
N VAL A 138 33.23 -16.19 -25.90
CA VAL A 138 32.97 -17.56 -26.35
C VAL A 138 32.97 -17.68 -27.85
#